data_44badc06ae49d35f569d7f0d57335c26
#
_entry.id   44badc06ae49d35f569d7f0d57335c26
#
_cell.length_a   1.000
_cell.length_b   1.000
_cell.length_c   1.000
_cell.angle_alpha   90.00
_cell.angle_beta   90.00
_cell.angle_gamma   90.00
#
_symmetry.space_group_name_H-M   'P 1'
#
loop_
_entity.id
_entity.type
_entity.pdbx_description
1 polymer ?
#
loop_
_entity_poly.entity_id
_entity_poly.type
_entity_poly.pdbx_seq_one_letter_code
_entity_poly.pdbx_strand_id
1 'polypeptide(L)'
;MPQTMQHHLPESLVLVIFGGSGDLTKRKLIPSLYQLFKQDKLPIRFSVLGLGRTEYSDVAYREHLDEALQRYLSDGEYDASLAEQFLSGVYYLPMDPASAEDYPKLREQLKTLDERINNPGHYIYYLSTPPSLYGVIPQHLASVGLNEEGEEDTNGEPSAIRRIVIEKPFGYDLQSARELNEIYRKSFHEHQLYRIDHFLGKETVQDIMALRFANGIFEPLWNRNYIERVEITAVENMGIESRGGFYDQTGALRDMVQNHLAQLVALTAMEPPVQFNADLFRNEVVKVYQSFRPMTPEEIRRRVVRGQYTESEWKGEHQRAYREEDKIASDSRTETFVAMKLYIDNWRWQGVPFYIRTGKMMPTKVTEIVIHFKPTPHRVFATADGSTVPNQLVIRIQPNEGISLKFAAKVPGSGFEVKKVSMDFTYDQQMGGLASGDAYSRLLEDCMLGDPTLFTRSDAVEMSWRFFDPILDLWKEEDFPLYGYPAGTWGPKQSDLIIEREHSWTNPCRNLTHSELYCEL
;
A
#
# COMPACT_ATOMS: atom_id res chain seq x y z
N MET A 1 24.29 -16.26 15.30
CA MET A 1 23.23 -15.25 15.25
C MET A 1 23.35 -14.57 13.90
N PRO A 2 22.30 -14.45 13.10
CA PRO A 2 22.40 -13.66 11.87
C PRO A 2 22.71 -12.22 12.28
N GLN A 3 23.77 -11.64 11.73
CA GLN A 3 24.00 -10.21 11.84
C GLN A 3 22.89 -9.51 11.04
N THR A 4 21.88 -9.00 11.74
CA THR A 4 21.04 -7.94 11.21
C THR A 4 21.98 -6.77 10.89
N MET A 5 22.04 -6.35 9.63
CA MET A 5 22.68 -5.07 9.30
C MET A 5 22.00 -4.02 10.16
N GLN A 6 22.75 -3.42 11.09
CA GLN A 6 22.26 -2.28 11.84
C GLN A 6 22.31 -1.09 10.89
N HIS A 7 21.19 -0.76 10.26
CA HIS A 7 21.05 0.49 9.54
C HIS A 7 21.09 1.63 10.55
N HIS A 8 21.95 2.59 10.34
CA HIS A 8 22.07 3.78 11.19
C HIS A 8 21.60 5.00 10.44
N LEU A 9 20.86 5.88 11.14
CA LEU A 9 20.54 7.18 10.60
C LEU A 9 21.83 7.96 10.33
N PRO A 10 21.96 8.63 9.17
CA PRO A 10 23.07 9.54 8.96
C PRO A 10 23.01 10.70 9.98
N GLU A 11 24.16 11.26 10.37
CA GLU A 11 24.18 12.38 11.32
C GLU A 11 23.49 13.63 10.78
N SER A 12 23.54 13.82 9.46
CA SER A 12 22.93 14.94 8.76
C SER A 12 22.24 14.50 7.48
N LEU A 13 21.16 15.17 7.09
CA LEU A 13 20.37 14.86 5.90
C LEU A 13 19.54 16.05 5.46
N VAL A 14 19.46 16.29 4.15
CA VAL A 14 18.47 17.17 3.53
C VAL A 14 17.42 16.34 2.79
N LEU A 15 16.15 16.45 3.21
CA LEU A 15 15.02 15.91 2.49
C LEU A 15 14.48 16.96 1.52
N VAL A 16 14.57 16.69 0.24
CA VAL A 16 14.12 17.57 -0.85
C VAL A 16 12.77 17.11 -1.35
N ILE A 17 11.71 17.91 -1.18
CA ILE A 17 10.34 17.56 -1.55
C ILE A 17 9.93 18.32 -2.81
N PHE A 18 9.93 17.65 -3.95
CA PHE A 18 9.30 18.15 -5.17
C PHE A 18 7.78 18.14 -5.00
N GLY A 19 7.15 19.29 -5.16
CA GLY A 19 5.74 19.48 -4.81
C GLY A 19 5.54 19.88 -3.35
N GLY A 20 6.47 20.64 -2.79
CA GLY A 20 6.48 21.08 -1.38
C GLY A 20 5.20 21.81 -0.94
N SER A 21 4.51 22.54 -1.84
CA SER A 21 3.23 23.19 -1.57
C SER A 21 1.99 22.31 -1.83
N GLY A 22 2.19 21.03 -2.22
CA GLY A 22 1.14 20.12 -2.62
C GLY A 22 0.33 19.53 -1.45
N ASP A 23 -0.79 18.88 -1.80
CA ASP A 23 -1.72 18.28 -0.83
C ASP A 23 -1.08 17.13 -0.04
N LEU A 24 -0.33 16.24 -0.71
CA LEU A 24 0.35 15.12 -0.05
C LEU A 24 1.38 15.60 0.97
N THR A 25 2.16 16.62 0.61
CA THR A 25 3.15 17.22 1.51
C THR A 25 2.49 17.75 2.79
N LYS A 26 1.39 18.49 2.66
CA LYS A 26 0.65 19.06 3.80
C LYS A 26 -0.05 18.02 4.66
N ARG A 27 -0.72 17.06 4.01
CA ARG A 27 -1.59 16.10 4.71
C ARG A 27 -0.86 14.92 5.30
N LYS A 28 0.30 14.55 4.70
CA LYS A 28 1.01 13.33 5.05
C LYS A 28 2.47 13.55 5.38
N LEU A 29 3.28 14.11 4.48
CA LEU A 29 4.72 14.12 4.67
C LEU A 29 5.15 14.99 5.86
N ILE A 30 4.65 16.21 5.97
CA ILE A 30 5.02 17.11 7.06
C ILE A 30 4.48 16.61 8.41
N PRO A 31 3.23 16.16 8.55
CA PRO A 31 2.77 15.51 9.77
C PRO A 31 3.60 14.28 10.17
N SER A 32 3.94 13.41 9.21
CA SER A 32 4.75 12.22 9.47
C SER A 32 6.18 12.58 9.93
N LEU A 33 6.82 13.57 9.30
CA LEU A 33 8.14 14.07 9.71
C LEU A 33 8.10 14.72 11.09
N TYR A 34 7.04 15.47 11.40
CA TYR A 34 6.85 16.05 12.71
C TYR A 34 6.69 14.97 13.79
N GLN A 35 5.96 13.87 13.51
CA GLN A 35 5.87 12.74 14.44
C GLN A 35 7.23 12.05 14.65
N LEU A 36 8.02 11.86 13.58
CA LEU A 36 9.39 11.34 13.69
C LEU A 36 10.29 12.27 14.51
N PHE A 37 10.14 13.58 14.33
CA PHE A 37 10.86 14.59 15.13
C PHE A 37 10.52 14.46 16.62
N LYS A 38 9.25 14.35 16.98
CA LYS A 38 8.79 14.13 18.37
C LYS A 38 9.32 12.84 19.01
N GLN A 39 9.65 11.84 18.19
CA GLN A 39 10.15 10.54 18.63
C GLN A 39 11.68 10.44 18.61
N ASP A 40 12.39 11.54 18.34
CA ASP A 40 13.86 11.57 18.16
C ASP A 40 14.36 10.59 17.06
N LYS A 41 13.55 10.39 16.02
CA LYS A 41 13.82 9.47 14.89
C LYS A 41 14.27 10.17 13.61
N LEU A 42 14.57 11.45 13.66
CA LEU A 42 15.21 12.18 12.56
C LEU A 42 16.73 12.28 12.81
N PRO A 43 17.54 12.47 11.74
CA PRO A 43 18.95 12.81 11.88
C PRO A 43 19.15 14.03 12.77
N ILE A 44 20.25 14.05 13.53
CA ILE A 44 20.56 15.14 14.48
C ILE A 44 20.56 16.52 13.79
N ARG A 45 21.07 16.55 12.55
CA ARG A 45 21.09 17.73 11.69
C ARG A 45 20.24 17.47 10.45
N PHE A 46 18.97 17.74 10.59
CA PHE A 46 17.96 17.47 9.56
C PHE A 46 17.39 18.78 8.99
N SER A 47 17.24 18.83 7.69
CA SER A 47 16.55 19.93 7.00
C SER A 47 15.59 19.41 5.94
N VAL A 48 14.51 20.16 5.72
CA VAL A 48 13.57 19.95 4.61
C VAL A 48 13.67 21.09 3.64
N LEU A 49 13.83 20.81 2.35
CA LEU A 49 13.76 21.77 1.26
C LEU A 49 12.53 21.49 0.41
N GLY A 50 11.49 22.30 0.55
CA GLY A 50 10.31 22.25 -0.30
C GLY A 50 10.57 22.92 -1.65
N LEU A 51 10.15 22.29 -2.74
CA LEU A 51 10.27 22.79 -4.11
C LEU A 51 8.89 22.88 -4.76
N GLY A 52 8.60 23.96 -5.49
CA GLY A 52 7.35 24.11 -6.21
C GLY A 52 7.25 25.44 -6.94
N ARG A 53 6.21 25.59 -7.76
CA ARG A 53 5.98 26.77 -8.60
C ARG A 53 5.40 27.97 -7.84
N THR A 54 4.88 27.74 -6.63
CA THR A 54 4.32 28.82 -5.81
C THR A 54 5.45 29.66 -5.24
N GLU A 55 5.32 30.97 -5.30
CA GLU A 55 6.30 31.90 -4.72
C GLU A 55 6.10 32.02 -3.20
N TYR A 56 6.91 31.31 -2.43
CA TYR A 56 6.99 31.46 -0.97
C TYR A 56 8.37 31.92 -0.57
N SER A 57 8.44 32.80 0.46
CA SER A 57 9.63 32.92 1.30
C SER A 57 9.69 31.75 2.29
N ASP A 58 10.86 31.49 2.90
CA ASP A 58 10.99 30.50 3.96
C ASP A 58 9.98 30.74 5.10
N VAL A 59 9.76 31.99 5.49
CA VAL A 59 8.82 32.37 6.57
C VAL A 59 7.39 32.02 6.18
N ALA A 60 6.94 32.47 5.02
CA ALA A 60 5.57 32.19 4.55
C ALA A 60 5.32 30.69 4.32
N TYR A 61 6.36 29.95 3.92
CA TYR A 61 6.25 28.51 3.76
C TYR A 61 6.12 27.78 5.09
N ARG A 62 6.88 28.19 6.11
CA ARG A 62 6.77 27.66 7.47
C ARG A 62 5.40 27.94 8.09
N GLU A 63 4.87 29.15 7.94
CA GLU A 63 3.52 29.51 8.39
C GLU A 63 2.46 28.61 7.72
N HIS A 64 2.57 28.40 6.40
CA HIS A 64 1.69 27.53 5.65
C HIS A 64 1.73 26.07 6.12
N LEU A 65 2.91 25.56 6.50
CA LEU A 65 3.07 24.21 7.03
C LEU A 65 2.63 24.07 8.48
N ASP A 66 2.76 25.12 9.28
CA ASP A 66 2.25 25.15 10.65
C ASP A 66 0.71 25.05 10.68
N GLU A 67 0.03 25.80 9.80
CA GLU A 67 -1.41 25.65 9.60
C GLU A 67 -1.80 24.21 9.20
N ALA A 68 -0.97 23.56 8.36
CA ALA A 68 -1.18 22.19 7.97
C ALA A 68 -1.00 21.21 9.14
N LEU A 69 0.01 21.40 10.00
CA LEU A 69 0.20 20.60 11.21
C LEU A 69 -1.01 20.73 12.15
N GLN A 70 -1.48 21.95 12.41
CA GLN A 70 -2.67 22.20 13.24
C GLN A 70 -3.93 21.52 12.69
N ARG A 71 -4.07 21.43 11.37
CA ARG A 71 -5.25 20.90 10.71
C ARG A 71 -5.25 19.37 10.58
N TYR A 72 -4.08 18.74 10.39
CA TYR A 72 -4.00 17.34 9.96
C TYR A 72 -3.42 16.39 11.01
N LEU A 73 -2.87 16.91 12.11
CA LEU A 73 -2.55 16.10 13.27
C LEU A 73 -3.84 15.77 14.06
N SER A 74 -3.83 14.64 14.76
CA SER A 74 -4.92 14.27 15.64
C SER A 74 -4.98 15.22 16.86
N ASP A 75 -6.17 15.28 17.50
CA ASP A 75 -6.36 16.10 18.69
C ASP A 75 -5.32 15.77 19.77
N GLY A 76 -4.62 16.81 20.24
CA GLY A 76 -3.59 16.69 21.29
C GLY A 76 -2.20 16.29 20.79
N GLU A 77 -2.00 16.03 19.50
CA GLU A 77 -0.67 15.71 18.94
C GLU A 77 0.16 16.95 18.58
N TYR A 78 -0.49 18.08 18.29
CA TYR A 78 0.18 19.35 17.97
C TYR A 78 0.71 20.02 19.24
N ASP A 79 2.00 20.41 19.21
CA ASP A 79 2.66 21.26 20.20
C ASP A 79 3.33 22.42 19.49
N ALA A 80 2.93 23.65 19.80
CA ALA A 80 3.40 24.86 19.11
C ALA A 80 4.92 25.06 19.25
N SER A 81 5.50 24.77 20.41
CA SER A 81 6.95 24.95 20.64
C SER A 81 7.77 23.93 19.86
N LEU A 82 7.32 22.67 19.83
CA LEU A 82 7.97 21.62 19.04
C LEU A 82 7.77 21.85 17.54
N ALA A 83 6.61 22.35 17.13
CA ALA A 83 6.35 22.69 15.72
C ALA A 83 7.27 23.82 15.26
N GLU A 84 7.45 24.88 16.05
CA GLU A 84 8.40 25.96 15.76
C GLU A 84 9.84 25.44 15.62
N GLN A 85 10.28 24.57 16.54
CA GLN A 85 11.60 23.93 16.48
C GLN A 85 11.78 23.11 15.20
N PHE A 86 10.83 22.21 14.89
CA PHE A 86 10.85 21.41 13.67
C PHE A 86 10.86 22.26 12.41
N LEU A 87 9.96 23.22 12.33
CA LEU A 87 9.81 24.10 11.16
C LEU A 87 11.00 25.05 10.97
N SER A 88 11.80 25.33 12.01
CA SER A 88 13.03 26.13 11.88
C SER A 88 14.03 25.53 10.90
N GLY A 89 14.02 24.18 10.72
CA GLY A 89 14.83 23.43 9.75
C GLY A 89 14.20 23.30 8.37
N VAL A 90 13.08 23.98 8.09
CA VAL A 90 12.36 23.89 6.81
C VAL A 90 12.61 25.12 5.95
N TYR A 91 12.94 24.89 4.69
CA TYR A 91 13.27 25.91 3.68
C TYR A 91 12.44 25.72 2.42
N TYR A 92 12.38 26.72 1.57
CA TYR A 92 11.65 26.66 0.32
C TYR A 92 12.42 27.29 -0.84
N LEU A 93 12.38 26.65 -2.00
CA LEU A 93 12.93 27.20 -3.24
C LEU A 93 11.83 27.20 -4.32
N PRO A 94 11.37 28.37 -4.76
CA PRO A 94 10.48 28.47 -5.91
C PRO A 94 11.20 28.00 -7.17
N MET A 95 10.66 26.95 -7.83
CA MET A 95 11.17 26.45 -9.10
C MET A 95 10.11 25.63 -9.84
N ASP A 96 10.25 25.53 -11.15
CA ASP A 96 9.48 24.59 -11.96
C ASP A 96 10.25 23.26 -12.11
N PRO A 97 9.78 22.16 -11.52
CA PRO A 97 10.43 20.85 -11.66
C PRO A 97 10.58 20.35 -13.11
N ALA A 98 9.78 20.90 -14.05
CA ALA A 98 9.89 20.55 -15.47
C ALA A 98 11.00 21.37 -16.20
N SER A 99 11.50 22.45 -15.61
CA SER A 99 12.51 23.32 -16.21
C SER A 99 13.93 22.89 -15.84
N ALA A 100 14.71 22.43 -16.81
CA ALA A 100 16.12 22.09 -16.60
C ALA A 100 16.97 23.28 -16.09
N GLU A 101 16.57 24.53 -16.42
CA GLU A 101 17.28 25.75 -16.08
C GLU A 101 17.24 26.07 -14.58
N ASP A 102 16.31 25.47 -13.84
CA ASP A 102 16.17 25.70 -12.39
C ASP A 102 17.06 24.76 -11.55
N TYR A 103 17.56 23.64 -12.11
CA TYR A 103 18.35 22.67 -11.34
C TYR A 103 19.74 23.16 -10.91
N PRO A 104 20.45 24.02 -11.65
CA PRO A 104 21.65 24.69 -11.13
C PRO A 104 21.37 25.52 -9.87
N LYS A 105 20.21 26.20 -9.78
CA LYS A 105 19.80 26.94 -8.57
C LYS A 105 19.54 25.98 -7.40
N LEU A 106 18.89 24.84 -7.65
CA LEU A 106 18.69 23.79 -6.65
C LEU A 106 20.05 23.31 -6.10
N ARG A 107 21.03 23.03 -6.97
CA ARG A 107 22.37 22.61 -6.57
C ARG A 107 23.06 23.63 -5.66
N GLU A 108 22.99 24.92 -5.98
CA GLU A 108 23.58 25.96 -5.14
C GLU A 108 22.85 26.14 -3.79
N GLN A 109 21.50 25.99 -3.79
CA GLN A 109 20.73 26.02 -2.55
C GLN A 109 21.09 24.84 -1.64
N LEU A 110 21.28 23.64 -2.20
CA LEU A 110 21.72 22.47 -1.45
C LEU A 110 23.09 22.65 -0.83
N LYS A 111 24.06 23.20 -1.56
CA LYS A 111 25.37 23.55 -0.98
C LYS A 111 25.26 24.51 0.19
N THR A 112 24.40 25.52 0.09
CA THR A 112 24.16 26.47 1.19
C THR A 112 23.60 25.76 2.42
N LEU A 113 22.70 24.80 2.23
CA LEU A 113 22.16 23.98 3.32
C LEU A 113 23.22 23.03 3.90
N ASP A 114 24.04 22.41 3.05
CA ASP A 114 25.15 21.55 3.48
C ASP A 114 26.12 22.29 4.41
N GLU A 115 26.52 23.50 4.05
CA GLU A 115 27.37 24.36 4.91
C GLU A 115 26.69 24.68 6.24
N ARG A 116 25.37 24.98 6.22
CA ARG A 116 24.60 25.34 7.40
C ARG A 116 24.47 24.21 8.42
N ILE A 117 24.24 22.97 7.98
CA ILE A 117 24.02 21.82 8.86
C ILE A 117 25.21 20.85 8.88
N ASN A 118 26.34 21.23 8.28
CA ASN A 118 27.52 20.39 8.11
C ASN A 118 27.16 19.01 7.52
N ASN A 119 26.48 19.02 6.37
CA ASN A 119 26.05 17.83 5.65
C ASN A 119 27.07 17.48 4.55
N PRO A 120 27.54 16.23 4.43
CA PRO A 120 28.47 15.83 3.38
C PRO A 120 27.79 15.69 2.01
N GLY A 121 26.54 16.12 1.89
CA GLY A 121 25.73 16.00 0.71
C GLY A 121 24.79 14.79 0.75
N HIS A 122 24.29 14.38 1.89
CA HIS A 122 23.24 13.37 2.00
C HIS A 122 21.90 13.96 1.60
N TYR A 123 21.30 13.47 0.50
CA TYR A 123 20.01 13.93 0.00
C TYR A 123 19.04 12.78 -0.23
N ILE A 124 17.79 13.01 0.15
CA ILE A 124 16.65 12.20 -0.25
C ILE A 124 15.72 13.10 -1.06
N TYR A 125 15.43 12.71 -2.30
CA TYR A 125 14.51 13.41 -3.19
C TYR A 125 13.14 12.75 -3.14
N TYR A 126 12.13 13.45 -2.66
CA TYR A 126 10.76 12.93 -2.59
C TYR A 126 9.91 13.53 -3.72
N LEU A 127 9.37 12.67 -4.60
CA LEU A 127 8.53 13.09 -5.72
C LEU A 127 7.05 13.15 -5.33
N SER A 128 6.64 14.24 -4.65
CA SER A 128 5.24 14.57 -4.35
C SER A 128 4.62 15.37 -5.50
N THR A 129 4.78 14.88 -6.73
CA THR A 129 4.41 15.55 -7.99
C THR A 129 3.47 14.69 -8.83
N PRO A 130 2.79 15.27 -9.84
CA PRO A 130 2.07 14.47 -10.81
C PRO A 130 2.97 13.46 -11.55
N PRO A 131 2.44 12.29 -11.94
CA PRO A 131 3.22 11.23 -12.59
C PRO A 131 3.95 11.64 -13.87
N SER A 132 3.44 12.67 -14.57
CA SER A 132 4.10 13.24 -15.77
C SER A 132 5.51 13.78 -15.51
N LEU A 133 5.86 14.06 -14.26
CA LEU A 133 7.19 14.55 -13.86
C LEU A 133 8.13 13.44 -13.38
N TYR A 134 7.63 12.22 -13.20
CA TYR A 134 8.45 11.11 -12.66
C TYR A 134 9.63 10.73 -13.58
N GLY A 135 9.49 10.88 -14.89
CA GLY A 135 10.60 10.68 -15.82
C GLY A 135 11.48 11.91 -16.04
N VAL A 136 10.97 13.11 -15.76
CA VAL A 136 11.66 14.38 -16.03
C VAL A 136 12.63 14.73 -14.90
N ILE A 137 12.16 14.69 -13.66
CA ILE A 137 12.96 15.06 -12.48
C ILE A 137 14.27 14.28 -12.36
N PRO A 138 14.30 12.92 -12.47
CA PRO A 138 15.56 12.18 -12.33
C PRO A 138 16.57 12.52 -13.42
N GLN A 139 16.14 12.80 -14.65
CA GLN A 139 17.04 13.21 -15.73
C GLN A 139 17.66 14.59 -15.45
N HIS A 140 16.87 15.52 -14.94
CA HIS A 140 17.39 16.86 -14.58
C HIS A 140 18.30 16.82 -13.36
N LEU A 141 18.02 16.01 -12.34
CA LEU A 141 18.93 15.77 -11.22
C LEU A 141 20.27 15.23 -11.72
N ALA A 142 20.25 14.24 -12.61
CA ALA A 142 21.45 13.67 -13.19
C ALA A 142 22.25 14.69 -14.03
N SER A 143 21.58 15.57 -14.77
CA SER A 143 22.26 16.59 -15.60
C SER A 143 23.12 17.57 -14.83
N VAL A 144 22.90 17.70 -13.52
CA VAL A 144 23.66 18.59 -12.63
C VAL A 144 24.45 17.81 -11.56
N GLY A 145 24.58 16.48 -11.68
CA GLY A 145 25.33 15.61 -10.78
C GLY A 145 24.72 15.42 -9.40
N LEU A 146 23.40 15.63 -9.25
CA LEU A 146 22.69 15.46 -7.99
C LEU A 146 22.20 14.03 -7.75
N ASN A 147 22.46 13.10 -8.67
CA ASN A 147 22.21 11.66 -8.56
C ASN A 147 23.45 10.87 -8.11
N GLU A 148 24.64 11.46 -8.19
CA GLU A 148 25.91 10.78 -7.93
C GLU A 148 26.14 10.63 -6.43
N GLU A 149 26.34 9.40 -5.98
CA GLU A 149 26.76 9.08 -4.61
C GLU A 149 28.25 9.36 -4.44
N GLY A 150 28.66 9.63 -3.19
CA GLY A 150 30.09 9.76 -2.88
C GLY A 150 30.83 8.42 -2.94
N GLU A 151 32.15 8.45 -2.83
CA GLU A 151 32.95 7.23 -2.74
C GLU A 151 32.52 6.39 -1.53
N GLU A 152 32.56 5.06 -1.71
CA GLU A 152 32.26 4.14 -0.61
C GLU A 152 33.35 4.19 0.47
N ASP A 153 32.94 4.16 1.71
CA ASP A 153 33.84 4.02 2.85
C ASP A 153 34.31 2.56 3.03
N THR A 154 35.08 2.29 4.07
CA THR A 154 35.60 0.94 4.40
C THR A 154 34.52 -0.08 4.74
N ASN A 155 33.28 0.35 4.99
CA ASN A 155 32.12 -0.48 5.29
C ASN A 155 31.23 -0.69 4.04
N GLY A 156 31.57 -0.05 2.92
CA GLY A 156 30.75 -0.06 1.69
C GLY A 156 29.60 0.93 1.69
N GLU A 157 29.59 1.89 2.62
CA GLU A 157 28.59 2.94 2.66
C GLU A 157 29.05 4.18 1.88
N PRO A 158 28.17 4.81 1.07
CA PRO A 158 28.56 5.99 0.31
C PRO A 158 28.78 7.18 1.22
N SER A 159 29.86 7.90 1.00
CA SER A 159 30.20 9.13 1.73
C SER A 159 29.19 10.26 1.50
N ALA A 160 28.38 10.17 0.45
CA ALA A 160 27.25 11.07 0.14
C ALA A 160 26.07 10.26 -0.39
N ILE A 161 25.01 10.17 0.41
CA ILE A 161 23.79 9.39 0.09
C ILE A 161 22.94 10.14 -0.94
N ARG A 162 22.46 9.42 -1.94
CA ARG A 162 21.48 9.90 -2.94
C ARG A 162 20.35 8.89 -3.08
N ARG A 163 19.17 9.22 -2.55
CA ARG A 163 17.98 8.36 -2.65
C ARG A 163 16.84 9.13 -3.28
N ILE A 164 16.00 8.46 -4.06
CA ILE A 164 14.82 9.05 -4.67
C ILE A 164 13.58 8.24 -4.31
N VAL A 165 12.61 8.92 -3.71
CA VAL A 165 11.33 8.36 -3.28
C VAL A 165 10.28 8.68 -4.33
N ILE A 166 9.60 7.64 -4.81
CA ILE A 166 8.65 7.73 -5.92
C ILE A 166 7.30 7.24 -5.44
N GLU A 167 6.28 8.06 -5.62
CA GLU A 167 4.88 7.70 -5.35
C GLU A 167 4.28 6.90 -6.50
N LYS A 168 3.22 6.12 -6.21
CA LYS A 168 2.42 5.51 -7.26
C LYS A 168 1.70 6.59 -8.10
N PRO A 169 1.37 6.30 -9.37
CA PRO A 169 1.52 5.02 -10.08
C PRO A 169 2.90 4.81 -10.71
N PHE A 170 3.35 3.55 -10.76
CA PHE A 170 4.57 3.16 -11.45
C PHE A 170 4.25 2.67 -12.86
N GLY A 171 3.94 3.61 -13.74
CA GLY A 171 3.32 3.35 -15.02
C GLY A 171 1.80 3.09 -14.90
N TYR A 172 1.14 2.97 -16.04
CA TYR A 172 -0.30 2.66 -16.15
C TYR A 172 -0.57 1.37 -16.96
N ASP A 173 0.51 0.78 -17.51
CA ASP A 173 0.61 -0.51 -18.18
C ASP A 173 2.05 -1.02 -18.16
N LEU A 174 2.31 -2.22 -18.69
CA LEU A 174 3.64 -2.81 -18.72
C LEU A 174 4.64 -1.97 -19.53
N GLN A 175 4.21 -1.40 -20.64
CA GLN A 175 5.09 -0.63 -21.52
C GLN A 175 5.56 0.65 -20.83
N SER A 176 4.65 1.43 -20.29
CA SER A 176 4.98 2.67 -19.57
C SER A 176 5.80 2.42 -18.29
N ALA A 177 5.54 1.31 -17.60
CA ALA A 177 6.34 0.91 -16.44
C ALA A 177 7.80 0.59 -16.82
N ARG A 178 8.01 -0.10 -17.95
CA ARG A 178 9.35 -0.37 -18.49
C ARG A 178 10.06 0.90 -18.92
N GLU A 179 9.38 1.77 -19.65
CA GLU A 179 9.92 3.06 -20.07
C GLU A 179 10.37 3.90 -18.87
N LEU A 180 9.53 3.97 -17.85
CA LEU A 180 9.86 4.66 -16.61
C LEU A 180 11.06 4.02 -15.89
N ASN A 181 11.12 2.70 -15.78
CA ASN A 181 12.25 1.99 -15.21
C ASN A 181 13.56 2.23 -16.00
N GLU A 182 13.51 2.28 -17.33
CA GLU A 182 14.67 2.60 -18.17
C GLU A 182 15.18 4.01 -17.93
N ILE A 183 14.28 4.99 -17.76
CA ILE A 183 14.66 6.37 -17.42
C ILE A 183 15.38 6.41 -16.08
N TYR A 184 14.84 5.73 -15.07
CA TYR A 184 15.50 5.68 -13.76
C TYR A 184 16.86 4.99 -13.81
N ARG A 185 16.98 3.83 -14.49
CA ARG A 185 18.27 3.09 -14.62
C ARG A 185 19.38 3.88 -15.30
N LYS A 186 19.04 4.88 -16.13
CA LYS A 186 20.02 5.79 -16.74
C LYS A 186 20.55 6.86 -15.79
N SER A 187 19.79 7.17 -14.75
CA SER A 187 20.06 8.28 -13.83
C SER A 187 20.41 7.83 -12.42
N PHE A 188 19.88 6.69 -11.97
CA PHE A 188 20.03 6.16 -10.61
C PHE A 188 20.22 4.65 -10.62
N HIS A 189 20.90 4.11 -9.63
CA HIS A 189 20.97 2.68 -9.36
C HIS A 189 19.75 2.19 -8.59
N GLU A 190 19.41 0.89 -8.69
CA GLU A 190 18.17 0.36 -8.04
C GLU A 190 18.19 0.53 -6.52
N HIS A 191 19.34 0.49 -5.84
CA HIS A 191 19.46 0.70 -4.40
C HIS A 191 19.14 2.15 -3.96
N GLN A 192 19.19 3.10 -4.91
CA GLN A 192 18.80 4.50 -4.68
C GLN A 192 17.29 4.73 -4.84
N LEU A 193 16.53 3.74 -5.37
CA LEU A 193 15.13 3.89 -5.76
C LEU A 193 14.18 3.32 -4.71
N TYR A 194 13.36 4.19 -4.13
CA TYR A 194 12.39 3.85 -3.07
C TYR A 194 10.97 4.07 -3.59
N ARG A 195 10.38 3.03 -4.24
CA ARG A 195 9.02 3.09 -4.78
C ARG A 195 8.01 2.77 -3.69
N ILE A 196 7.22 3.77 -3.30
CA ILE A 196 6.25 3.65 -2.20
C ILE A 196 5.00 2.90 -2.63
N ASP A 197 4.72 1.80 -1.92
CA ASP A 197 3.38 1.29 -1.70
C ASP A 197 3.04 1.45 -0.21
N HIS A 198 2.20 2.43 0.13
CA HIS A 198 1.89 2.76 1.51
C HIS A 198 1.22 1.62 2.30
N PHE A 199 0.71 0.57 1.63
CA PHE A 199 0.22 -0.64 2.30
C PHE A 199 1.36 -1.40 2.99
N LEU A 200 2.55 -1.42 2.41
CA LEU A 200 3.72 -2.07 3.01
C LEU A 200 4.20 -1.38 4.30
N GLY A 201 3.93 -0.08 4.43
CA GLY A 201 4.23 0.69 5.64
C GLY A 201 3.26 0.43 6.81
N LYS A 202 2.17 -0.33 6.61
CA LYS A 202 1.23 -0.65 7.70
C LYS A 202 1.76 -1.79 8.56
N GLU A 203 1.73 -1.61 9.88
CA GLU A 203 2.18 -2.61 10.85
C GLU A 203 1.49 -3.97 10.66
N THR A 204 0.19 -3.98 10.44
CA THR A 204 -0.59 -5.21 10.21
C THR A 204 -0.28 -5.91 8.90
N VAL A 205 0.21 -5.21 7.88
CA VAL A 205 0.73 -5.84 6.66
C VAL A 205 2.07 -6.50 6.93
N GLN A 206 2.94 -5.86 7.70
CA GLN A 206 4.22 -6.42 8.13
C GLN A 206 4.02 -7.62 9.07
N ASP A 207 2.98 -7.59 9.89
CA ASP A 207 2.64 -8.68 10.81
C ASP A 207 2.28 -9.99 10.09
N ILE A 208 1.86 -9.97 8.85
CA ILE A 208 1.67 -11.20 8.04
C ILE A 208 2.95 -12.04 8.05
N MET A 209 4.11 -11.40 7.97
CA MET A 209 5.41 -12.08 8.00
C MET A 209 5.75 -12.61 9.39
N ALA A 210 5.52 -11.78 10.43
CA ALA A 210 5.73 -12.20 11.82
C ALA A 210 4.81 -13.36 12.19
N LEU A 211 3.52 -13.29 11.85
CA LEU A 211 2.55 -14.35 12.06
C LEU A 211 3.02 -15.67 11.41
N ARG A 212 3.48 -15.62 10.18
CA ARG A 212 3.91 -16.80 9.44
C ARG A 212 5.27 -17.33 9.89
N PHE A 213 6.27 -16.46 9.99
CA PHE A 213 7.68 -16.90 10.09
C PHE A 213 8.22 -16.93 11.51
N ALA A 214 7.58 -16.25 12.46
CA ALA A 214 7.95 -16.34 13.88
C ALA A 214 7.17 -17.42 14.65
N ASN A 215 6.14 -18.03 14.03
CA ASN A 215 5.25 -18.98 14.71
C ASN A 215 5.24 -20.34 14.04
N GLY A 216 5.90 -21.32 14.63
CA GLY A 216 6.04 -22.68 14.10
C GLY A 216 4.74 -23.48 13.96
N ILE A 217 3.60 -22.96 14.43
CA ILE A 217 2.29 -23.62 14.27
C ILE A 217 1.60 -23.25 12.95
N PHE A 218 1.90 -22.10 12.35
CA PHE A 218 1.23 -21.63 11.14
C PHE A 218 1.94 -22.10 9.86
N GLU A 219 3.24 -21.90 9.75
CA GLU A 219 3.99 -22.15 8.51
C GLU A 219 3.84 -23.58 7.97
N PRO A 220 3.84 -24.68 8.79
CA PRO A 220 3.59 -26.05 8.28
C PRO A 220 2.20 -26.22 7.65
N LEU A 221 1.22 -25.41 8.05
CA LEU A 221 -0.14 -25.45 7.53
C LEU A 221 -0.33 -24.51 6.32
N TRP A 222 0.65 -23.65 6.02
CA TRP A 222 0.55 -22.57 5.05
C TRP A 222 0.83 -23.03 3.61
N ASN A 223 0.04 -24.01 3.15
CA ASN A 223 0.22 -24.60 1.83
C ASN A 223 -1.05 -25.31 1.33
N ARG A 224 -1.03 -25.72 0.07
CA ARG A 224 -2.12 -26.40 -0.63
C ARG A 224 -2.66 -27.68 0.02
N ASN A 225 -1.92 -28.29 0.93
CA ASN A 225 -2.40 -29.50 1.60
C ASN A 225 -3.46 -29.18 2.67
N TYR A 226 -3.38 -28.00 3.27
CA TYR A 226 -4.24 -27.56 4.37
C TYR A 226 -5.13 -26.38 4.02
N ILE A 227 -4.69 -25.48 3.13
CA ILE A 227 -5.48 -24.32 2.71
C ILE A 227 -6.35 -24.68 1.52
N GLU A 228 -7.63 -24.35 1.63
CA GLU A 228 -8.64 -24.56 0.61
C GLU A 228 -8.66 -23.38 -0.37
N ARG A 229 -8.70 -22.15 0.18
CA ARG A 229 -8.71 -20.92 -0.59
C ARG A 229 -8.24 -19.74 0.26
N VAL A 230 -7.87 -18.67 -0.41
CA VAL A 230 -7.52 -17.37 0.19
C VAL A 230 -8.45 -16.30 -0.37
N GLU A 231 -9.03 -15.48 0.49
CA GLU A 231 -9.82 -14.30 0.10
C GLU A 231 -9.13 -13.03 0.57
N ILE A 232 -8.98 -12.04 -0.33
CA ILE A 232 -8.41 -10.73 -0.02
C ILE A 232 -9.43 -9.68 -0.42
N THR A 233 -9.95 -8.95 0.56
CA THR A 233 -10.95 -7.90 0.36
C THR A 233 -10.36 -6.57 0.82
N ALA A 234 -10.36 -5.56 -0.07
CA ALA A 234 -10.04 -4.18 0.26
C ALA A 234 -11.09 -3.27 -0.35
N VAL A 235 -12.02 -2.78 0.46
CA VAL A 235 -13.18 -2.02 0.01
C VAL A 235 -13.35 -0.73 0.77
N GLU A 236 -13.97 0.25 0.14
CA GLU A 236 -14.22 1.59 0.67
C GLU A 236 -15.71 1.92 0.61
N ASN A 237 -16.20 2.58 1.66
CA ASN A 237 -17.61 3.00 1.76
C ASN A 237 -17.87 4.43 1.25
N MET A 238 -16.90 5.00 0.54
CA MET A 238 -16.96 6.32 -0.09
C MET A 238 -16.83 6.21 -1.60
N GLY A 239 -17.30 7.22 -2.30
CA GLY A 239 -17.13 7.39 -3.75
C GLY A 239 -15.75 7.94 -4.13
N ILE A 240 -15.69 8.59 -5.28
CA ILE A 240 -14.45 9.18 -5.81
C ILE A 240 -14.21 10.62 -5.36
N GLU A 241 -15.24 11.26 -4.77
CA GLU A 241 -15.20 12.63 -4.28
C GLU A 241 -14.62 13.63 -5.32
N SER A 242 -13.66 14.46 -4.92
CA SER A 242 -13.05 15.48 -5.79
C SER A 242 -12.06 14.95 -6.83
N ARG A 243 -11.75 13.62 -6.83
CA ARG A 243 -10.72 13.01 -7.68
C ARG A 243 -11.25 12.40 -8.98
N GLY A 244 -12.47 12.75 -9.42
CA GLY A 244 -13.13 12.15 -10.57
C GLY A 244 -12.26 12.06 -11.82
N GLY A 245 -11.69 13.16 -12.27
CA GLY A 245 -10.88 13.18 -13.50
C GLY A 245 -9.60 12.30 -13.44
N PHE A 246 -9.03 12.10 -12.27
CA PHE A 246 -7.90 11.18 -12.08
C PHE A 246 -8.40 9.72 -12.05
N TYR A 247 -9.46 9.46 -11.28
CA TYR A 247 -9.96 8.10 -11.12
C TYR A 247 -10.53 7.52 -12.41
N ASP A 248 -11.15 8.36 -13.24
CA ASP A 248 -11.71 7.93 -14.53
C ASP A 248 -10.65 7.40 -15.52
N GLN A 249 -9.41 7.85 -15.36
CA GLN A 249 -8.26 7.34 -16.11
C GLN A 249 -7.59 6.12 -15.47
N THR A 250 -7.82 5.91 -14.17
CA THR A 250 -7.11 4.88 -13.39
C THR A 250 -7.96 3.62 -13.21
N GLY A 251 -9.16 3.73 -12.65
CA GLY A 251 -10.03 2.61 -12.30
C GLY A 251 -9.53 1.78 -11.11
N ALA A 252 -10.38 0.88 -10.63
CA ALA A 252 -10.10 0.07 -9.44
C ALA A 252 -8.96 -0.94 -9.63
N LEU A 253 -8.76 -1.45 -10.86
CA LEU A 253 -7.70 -2.42 -11.12
C LEU A 253 -6.32 -1.78 -10.97
N ARG A 254 -6.10 -0.60 -11.57
CA ARG A 254 -4.83 0.12 -11.45
C ARG A 254 -4.67 0.76 -10.09
N ASP A 255 -5.76 1.28 -9.48
CA ASP A 255 -5.65 1.98 -8.20
C ASP A 255 -5.37 1.02 -7.04
N MET A 256 -5.95 -0.18 -7.06
CA MET A 256 -5.93 -1.10 -5.92
C MET A 256 -5.32 -2.47 -6.22
N VAL A 257 -5.69 -3.10 -7.35
CA VAL A 257 -5.38 -4.52 -7.56
C VAL A 257 -3.94 -4.74 -7.96
N GLN A 258 -3.45 -4.02 -8.96
CA GLN A 258 -2.12 -4.19 -9.55
C GLN A 258 -0.98 -3.89 -8.57
N ASN A 259 -1.23 -3.09 -7.55
CA ASN A 259 -0.28 -2.68 -6.52
C ASN A 259 -0.65 -3.29 -5.15
N HIS A 260 -1.45 -2.61 -4.36
CA HIS A 260 -1.75 -2.97 -2.97
C HIS A 260 -2.22 -4.42 -2.79
N LEU A 261 -3.22 -4.87 -3.56
CA LEU A 261 -3.74 -6.22 -3.41
C LEU A 261 -2.79 -7.28 -3.94
N ALA A 262 -2.06 -6.98 -5.01
CA ALA A 262 -0.99 -7.85 -5.50
C ALA A 262 0.12 -8.02 -4.45
N GLN A 263 0.50 -6.95 -3.72
CA GLN A 263 1.43 -7.03 -2.59
C GLN A 263 0.89 -7.92 -1.47
N LEU A 264 -0.39 -7.77 -1.09
CA LEU A 264 -1.00 -8.64 -0.08
C LEU A 264 -1.02 -10.11 -0.52
N VAL A 265 -1.27 -10.39 -1.80
CA VAL A 265 -1.12 -11.75 -2.36
C VAL A 265 0.32 -12.23 -2.21
N ALA A 266 1.30 -11.40 -2.57
CA ALA A 266 2.70 -11.78 -2.52
C ALA A 266 3.16 -12.08 -1.09
N LEU A 267 2.86 -11.22 -0.12
CA LEU A 267 3.21 -11.43 1.30
C LEU A 267 2.52 -12.67 1.90
N THR A 268 1.27 -12.92 1.48
CA THR A 268 0.53 -14.12 1.90
C THR A 268 1.15 -15.39 1.30
N ALA A 269 1.66 -15.32 0.07
CA ALA A 269 2.05 -16.49 -0.71
C ALA A 269 3.54 -16.78 -0.77
N MET A 270 4.41 -15.84 -0.39
CA MET A 270 5.87 -15.97 -0.50
C MET A 270 6.44 -17.09 0.38
N GLU A 271 7.61 -17.60 0.01
CA GLU A 271 8.41 -18.46 0.88
C GLU A 271 9.10 -17.63 1.97
N PRO A 272 9.43 -18.25 3.14
CA PRO A 272 10.27 -17.59 4.12
C PRO A 272 11.65 -17.27 3.49
N PRO A 273 12.12 -16.02 3.55
CA PRO A 273 13.47 -15.72 3.09
C PRO A 273 14.50 -16.43 3.98
N VAL A 274 15.59 -16.91 3.39
CA VAL A 274 16.65 -17.62 4.13
C VAL A 274 17.31 -16.74 5.19
N GLN A 275 17.25 -15.44 5.01
CA GLN A 275 17.68 -14.40 5.93
C GLN A 275 16.80 -13.17 5.72
N PHE A 276 16.44 -12.49 6.80
CA PHE A 276 15.64 -11.28 6.71
C PHE A 276 16.54 -10.09 6.33
N ASN A 277 16.65 -9.84 5.03
CA ASN A 277 17.22 -8.63 4.45
C ASN A 277 16.41 -8.22 3.21
N ALA A 278 16.59 -6.98 2.78
CA ALA A 278 15.79 -6.38 1.74
C ALA A 278 15.81 -7.16 0.41
N ASP A 279 16.97 -7.62 -0.05
CA ASP A 279 17.08 -8.30 -1.33
C ASP A 279 16.46 -9.69 -1.32
N LEU A 280 16.73 -10.47 -0.28
CA LEU A 280 16.17 -11.81 -0.13
C LEU A 280 14.66 -11.75 0.06
N PHE A 281 14.17 -10.78 0.84
CA PHE A 281 12.74 -10.55 1.01
C PHE A 281 12.07 -10.19 -0.34
N ARG A 282 12.58 -9.18 -1.04
CA ARG A 282 12.03 -8.74 -2.33
C ARG A 282 12.14 -9.82 -3.42
N ASN A 283 13.17 -10.70 -3.35
CA ASN A 283 13.28 -11.85 -4.24
C ASN A 283 12.12 -12.83 -4.05
N GLU A 284 11.70 -13.09 -2.81
CA GLU A 284 10.55 -13.98 -2.57
C GLU A 284 9.24 -13.36 -3.09
N VAL A 285 9.06 -12.04 -2.94
CA VAL A 285 7.91 -11.33 -3.55
C VAL A 285 7.90 -11.49 -5.08
N VAL A 286 9.03 -11.29 -5.74
CA VAL A 286 9.14 -11.42 -7.21
C VAL A 286 8.84 -12.85 -7.66
N LYS A 287 9.30 -13.87 -6.94
CA LYS A 287 8.97 -15.29 -7.24
C LYS A 287 7.47 -15.56 -7.24
N VAL A 288 6.72 -14.92 -6.34
CA VAL A 288 5.25 -15.06 -6.34
C VAL A 288 4.66 -14.47 -7.62
N TYR A 289 5.05 -13.26 -8.01
CA TYR A 289 4.55 -12.65 -9.25
C TYR A 289 4.92 -13.45 -10.50
N GLN A 290 6.13 -14.01 -10.55
CA GLN A 290 6.58 -14.90 -11.62
C GLN A 290 5.74 -16.19 -11.70
N SER A 291 5.15 -16.60 -10.57
CA SER A 291 4.33 -17.80 -10.45
C SER A 291 2.84 -17.55 -10.70
N PHE A 292 2.41 -16.31 -10.93
CA PHE A 292 1.04 -16.03 -11.30
C PHE A 292 0.70 -16.75 -12.62
N ARG A 293 -0.35 -17.58 -12.60
CA ARG A 293 -0.79 -18.31 -13.79
C ARG A 293 -1.37 -17.33 -14.80
N PRO A 294 -0.78 -17.18 -15.99
CA PRO A 294 -1.36 -16.38 -17.05
C PRO A 294 -2.78 -16.83 -17.39
N MET A 295 -3.64 -15.90 -17.71
CA MET A 295 -5.03 -16.18 -18.07
C MET A 295 -5.26 -15.98 -19.57
N THR A 296 -5.96 -16.94 -20.20
CA THR A 296 -6.46 -16.76 -21.56
C THR A 296 -7.63 -15.75 -21.58
N PRO A 297 -8.00 -15.17 -22.73
CA PRO A 297 -9.17 -14.31 -22.82
C PRO A 297 -10.45 -14.94 -22.27
N GLU A 298 -10.69 -16.24 -22.52
CA GLU A 298 -11.84 -16.97 -21.99
C GLU A 298 -11.78 -17.13 -20.46
N GLU A 299 -10.60 -17.34 -19.92
CA GLU A 299 -10.40 -17.39 -18.48
C GLU A 299 -10.61 -16.04 -17.82
N ILE A 300 -10.14 -14.93 -18.44
CA ILE A 300 -10.39 -13.56 -17.95
C ILE A 300 -11.91 -13.32 -17.92
N ARG A 301 -12.64 -13.62 -19.01
CA ARG A 301 -14.11 -13.45 -19.05
C ARG A 301 -14.85 -14.24 -17.97
N ARG A 302 -14.30 -15.37 -17.53
CA ARG A 302 -14.90 -16.23 -16.52
C ARG A 302 -14.45 -15.94 -15.09
N ARG A 303 -13.23 -15.42 -14.90
CA ARG A 303 -12.57 -15.27 -13.60
C ARG A 303 -12.44 -13.84 -13.13
N VAL A 304 -12.76 -12.86 -13.98
CA VAL A 304 -12.63 -11.44 -13.66
C VAL A 304 -13.96 -10.75 -13.91
N VAL A 305 -14.46 -10.06 -12.89
CA VAL A 305 -15.69 -9.27 -12.95
C VAL A 305 -15.34 -7.83 -12.65
N ARG A 306 -15.75 -6.89 -13.51
CA ARG A 306 -15.68 -5.47 -13.27
C ARG A 306 -17.07 -4.88 -13.09
N GLY A 307 -17.16 -3.87 -12.22
CA GLY A 307 -18.42 -3.18 -11.92
C GLY A 307 -18.27 -1.69 -11.79
N GLN A 308 -19.39 -1.01 -11.85
CA GLN A 308 -19.49 0.44 -11.64
C GLN A 308 -20.68 0.72 -10.74
N TYR A 309 -20.54 1.56 -9.69
CA TYR A 309 -21.66 1.83 -8.81
C TYR A 309 -22.73 2.68 -9.51
N THR A 310 -23.98 2.35 -9.21
CA THR A 310 -25.17 3.04 -9.67
C THR A 310 -25.84 3.79 -8.53
N GLU A 311 -26.75 4.65 -8.86
CA GLU A 311 -27.58 5.35 -7.86
C GLU A 311 -28.28 4.37 -6.92
N SER A 312 -28.44 4.76 -5.68
CA SER A 312 -29.24 4.02 -4.68
C SER A 312 -29.59 4.87 -3.48
N GLU A 313 -30.55 4.43 -2.71
CA GLU A 313 -30.79 4.93 -1.34
C GLU A 313 -29.93 4.10 -0.38
N TRP A 314 -28.98 4.75 0.29
CA TRP A 314 -28.11 4.09 1.27
C TRP A 314 -27.92 4.95 2.51
N LYS A 315 -28.15 4.37 3.69
CA LYS A 315 -28.14 5.07 5.00
C LYS A 315 -29.10 6.25 5.08
N GLY A 316 -30.21 6.21 4.33
CA GLY A 316 -31.21 7.28 4.27
C GLY A 316 -30.82 8.48 3.40
N GLU A 317 -29.76 8.36 2.64
CA GLU A 317 -29.29 9.38 1.70
C GLU A 317 -29.28 8.84 0.27
N HIS A 318 -29.64 9.70 -0.67
CA HIS A 318 -29.50 9.40 -2.10
C HIS A 318 -28.02 9.43 -2.51
N GLN A 319 -27.54 8.32 -3.04
CA GLN A 319 -26.17 8.18 -3.55
C GLN A 319 -26.20 8.26 -5.09
N ARG A 320 -25.38 9.16 -5.64
CA ARG A 320 -25.25 9.34 -7.09
C ARG A 320 -24.60 8.13 -7.74
N ALA A 321 -24.95 7.89 -9.00
CA ALA A 321 -24.20 6.96 -9.84
C ALA A 321 -22.80 7.50 -10.16
N TYR A 322 -21.84 6.61 -10.45
CA TYR A 322 -20.48 6.98 -10.83
C TYR A 322 -20.42 8.01 -11.97
N ARG A 323 -21.25 7.82 -13.00
CA ARG A 323 -21.30 8.72 -14.18
C ARG A 323 -21.93 10.08 -13.91
N GLU A 324 -22.50 10.27 -12.74
CA GLU A 324 -23.06 11.55 -12.27
C GLU A 324 -22.10 12.33 -11.36
N GLU A 325 -20.94 11.72 -11.05
CA GLU A 325 -19.91 12.37 -10.27
C GLU A 325 -19.17 13.45 -11.07
N ASP A 326 -18.62 14.42 -10.36
CA ASP A 326 -17.93 15.54 -10.96
C ASP A 326 -16.73 15.10 -11.80
N LYS A 327 -16.60 15.63 -13.01
CA LYS A 327 -15.50 15.36 -13.97
C LYS A 327 -15.45 13.92 -14.50
N ILE A 328 -16.55 13.19 -14.45
CA ILE A 328 -16.70 11.87 -15.06
C ILE A 328 -17.45 12.00 -16.40
N ALA A 329 -16.98 11.28 -17.42
CA ALA A 329 -17.69 11.20 -18.69
C ALA A 329 -19.00 10.40 -18.53
N SER A 330 -20.10 10.90 -19.11
CA SER A 330 -21.42 10.26 -19.00
C SER A 330 -21.49 8.84 -19.61
N ASP A 331 -20.55 8.52 -20.49
CA ASP A 331 -20.36 7.21 -21.12
C ASP A 331 -19.16 6.43 -20.56
N SER A 332 -18.56 6.89 -19.47
CA SER A 332 -17.39 6.25 -18.85
C SER A 332 -17.63 4.75 -18.61
N ARG A 333 -16.64 3.95 -18.98
CA ARG A 333 -16.57 2.51 -18.74
C ARG A 333 -15.53 2.14 -17.68
N THR A 334 -15.04 3.11 -16.92
CA THR A 334 -14.07 2.90 -15.86
C THR A 334 -14.72 2.14 -14.70
N GLU A 335 -14.09 1.09 -14.28
CA GLU A 335 -14.57 0.25 -13.19
C GLU A 335 -14.29 0.88 -11.83
N THR A 336 -15.29 0.80 -10.94
CA THR A 336 -15.19 1.16 -9.52
C THR A 336 -15.18 -0.06 -8.60
N PHE A 337 -15.31 -1.24 -9.19
CA PHE A 337 -15.28 -2.54 -8.54
C PHE A 337 -14.56 -3.55 -9.42
N VAL A 338 -13.73 -4.37 -8.78
CA VAL A 338 -13.11 -5.55 -9.40
C VAL A 338 -13.20 -6.72 -8.44
N ALA A 339 -13.63 -7.86 -8.94
CA ALA A 339 -13.46 -9.15 -8.29
C ALA A 339 -12.78 -10.12 -9.25
N MET A 340 -11.81 -10.88 -8.75
CA MET A 340 -11.09 -11.81 -9.58
C MET A 340 -10.66 -13.07 -8.82
N LYS A 341 -10.46 -14.16 -9.59
CA LYS A 341 -9.88 -15.41 -9.14
C LYS A 341 -8.57 -15.65 -9.88
N LEU A 342 -7.49 -15.77 -9.15
CA LEU A 342 -6.17 -16.09 -9.69
C LEU A 342 -5.59 -17.35 -9.06
N TYR A 343 -4.56 -17.90 -9.68
CA TYR A 343 -3.79 -19.05 -9.20
C TYR A 343 -2.30 -18.76 -9.22
N ILE A 344 -1.58 -19.41 -8.30
CA ILE A 344 -0.14 -19.33 -8.16
C ILE A 344 0.44 -20.72 -8.46
N ASP A 345 1.18 -20.83 -9.56
CA ASP A 345 1.74 -22.10 -10.04
C ASP A 345 3.12 -22.35 -9.44
N ASN A 346 3.14 -22.69 -8.16
CA ASN A 346 4.31 -23.19 -7.46
C ASN A 346 3.94 -24.41 -6.58
N TRP A 347 4.92 -25.05 -5.97
CA TRP A 347 4.73 -26.23 -5.14
C TRP A 347 3.83 -25.98 -3.92
N ARG A 348 3.88 -24.79 -3.37
CA ARG A 348 3.12 -24.41 -2.18
C ARG A 348 1.64 -24.20 -2.49
N TRP A 349 1.29 -23.59 -3.64
CA TRP A 349 -0.03 -23.04 -3.89
C TRP A 349 -0.79 -23.65 -5.07
N GLN A 350 -0.15 -24.52 -5.87
CA GLN A 350 -0.81 -25.05 -7.06
C GLN A 350 -2.18 -25.67 -6.73
N GLY A 351 -3.22 -25.16 -7.38
CA GLY A 351 -4.60 -25.60 -7.21
C GLY A 351 -5.38 -24.83 -6.15
N VAL A 352 -4.75 -23.99 -5.31
CA VAL A 352 -5.44 -23.13 -4.35
C VAL A 352 -5.89 -21.85 -5.04
N PRO A 353 -7.19 -21.53 -5.08
CA PRO A 353 -7.66 -20.26 -5.61
C PRO A 353 -7.41 -19.11 -4.64
N PHE A 354 -6.94 -18.00 -5.19
CA PHE A 354 -6.89 -16.71 -4.52
C PHE A 354 -7.98 -15.83 -5.10
N TYR A 355 -8.90 -15.40 -4.25
CA TYR A 355 -10.00 -14.50 -4.60
C TYR A 355 -9.67 -13.10 -4.12
N ILE A 356 -9.72 -12.13 -5.02
CA ILE A 356 -9.43 -10.72 -4.73
C ILE A 356 -10.68 -9.92 -5.02
N ARG A 357 -11.02 -8.98 -4.11
CA ARG A 357 -12.14 -8.06 -4.30
C ARG A 357 -11.79 -6.67 -3.80
N THR A 358 -12.08 -5.68 -4.64
CA THR A 358 -12.01 -4.26 -4.26
C THR A 358 -13.19 -3.49 -4.84
N GLY A 359 -13.57 -2.39 -4.21
CA GLY A 359 -14.63 -1.53 -4.75
C GLY A 359 -14.86 -0.28 -3.89
N LYS A 360 -15.50 0.70 -4.53
CA LYS A 360 -15.98 1.93 -3.90
C LYS A 360 -17.49 1.86 -3.67
N MET A 361 -18.01 2.75 -2.80
CA MET A 361 -19.44 2.75 -2.40
C MET A 361 -19.91 1.39 -1.89
N MET A 362 -19.04 0.66 -1.20
CA MET A 362 -19.31 -0.62 -0.58
C MET A 362 -19.95 -0.43 0.81
N PRO A 363 -20.54 -1.48 1.44
CA PRO A 363 -21.24 -1.34 2.72
C PRO A 363 -20.38 -0.79 3.87
N THR A 364 -19.06 -1.01 3.80
CA THR A 364 -18.10 -0.62 4.84
C THR A 364 -16.73 -0.33 4.21
N LYS A 365 -15.84 0.28 5.01
CA LYS A 365 -14.40 0.38 4.69
C LYS A 365 -13.67 -0.73 5.44
N VAL A 366 -13.03 -1.64 4.71
CA VAL A 366 -12.29 -2.75 5.32
C VAL A 366 -11.20 -3.27 4.37
N THR A 367 -10.08 -3.66 4.96
CA THR A 367 -9.06 -4.48 4.29
C THR A 367 -8.76 -5.69 5.16
N GLU A 368 -8.95 -6.88 4.61
CA GLU A 368 -8.68 -8.13 5.32
C GLU A 368 -8.24 -9.25 4.38
N ILE A 369 -7.52 -10.20 4.96
CA ILE A 369 -7.16 -11.47 4.33
C ILE A 369 -7.84 -12.58 5.12
N VAL A 370 -8.55 -13.47 4.44
CA VAL A 370 -9.18 -14.63 5.05
C VAL A 370 -8.56 -15.90 4.46
N ILE A 371 -7.90 -16.67 5.32
CA ILE A 371 -7.37 -17.98 4.98
C ILE A 371 -8.40 -19.04 5.38
N HIS A 372 -8.92 -19.77 4.42
CA HIS A 372 -9.85 -20.86 4.66
C HIS A 372 -9.08 -22.18 4.65
N PHE A 373 -9.13 -22.90 5.74
CA PHE A 373 -8.53 -24.22 5.83
C PHE A 373 -9.48 -25.28 5.31
N LYS A 374 -8.92 -26.34 4.73
CA LYS A 374 -9.70 -27.51 4.30
C LYS A 374 -10.48 -28.10 5.46
N PRO A 375 -11.68 -28.64 5.23
CA PRO A 375 -12.42 -29.35 6.25
C PRO A 375 -11.65 -30.58 6.74
N THR A 376 -12.01 -31.08 7.91
CA THR A 376 -11.46 -32.34 8.42
C THR A 376 -11.79 -33.50 7.47
N PRO A 377 -10.85 -34.41 7.20
CA PRO A 377 -11.03 -35.49 6.21
C PRO A 377 -12.11 -36.50 6.64
N HIS A 378 -12.39 -36.59 7.93
CA HIS A 378 -13.44 -37.39 8.50
C HIS A 378 -14.21 -36.63 9.56
N ARG A 379 -15.54 -36.63 9.44
CA ARG A 379 -16.41 -35.90 10.36
C ARG A 379 -16.74 -36.78 11.57
N VAL A 380 -16.15 -36.48 12.72
CA VAL A 380 -16.42 -37.16 14.00
C VAL A 380 -17.49 -36.42 14.81
N PHE A 381 -17.53 -35.09 14.70
CA PHE A 381 -18.47 -34.22 15.42
C PHE A 381 -19.40 -33.52 14.43
N ALA A 382 -20.63 -33.26 14.85
CA ALA A 382 -21.62 -32.52 14.06
C ALA A 382 -21.99 -31.20 14.75
N THR A 383 -22.32 -30.21 13.94
CA THR A 383 -23.04 -29.01 14.39
C THR A 383 -24.53 -29.36 14.54
N ALA A 384 -25.32 -28.55 15.24
CA ALA A 384 -26.75 -28.75 15.42
C ALA A 384 -27.52 -28.89 14.06
N ASP A 385 -27.04 -28.16 13.03
CA ASP A 385 -27.61 -28.17 11.68
C ASP A 385 -26.94 -29.19 10.73
N GLY A 386 -26.01 -29.98 11.21
CA GLY A 386 -25.26 -30.97 10.42
C GLY A 386 -24.20 -30.36 9.48
N SER A 387 -23.95 -29.05 9.55
CA SER A 387 -22.92 -28.39 8.74
C SER A 387 -21.50 -28.73 9.18
N THR A 388 -20.52 -28.39 8.37
CA THR A 388 -19.09 -28.39 8.78
C THR A 388 -18.71 -27.01 9.34
N VAL A 389 -17.78 -26.99 10.30
CA VAL A 389 -17.15 -25.75 10.79
C VAL A 389 -15.71 -25.74 10.27
N PRO A 390 -15.45 -25.26 9.05
CA PRO A 390 -14.07 -25.12 8.58
C PRO A 390 -13.36 -24.05 9.42
N ASN A 391 -12.07 -24.29 9.68
CA ASN A 391 -11.25 -23.32 10.36
C ASN A 391 -10.96 -22.14 9.43
N GLN A 392 -10.89 -20.95 9.99
CA GLN A 392 -10.57 -19.73 9.26
C GLN A 392 -9.58 -18.90 10.07
N LEU A 393 -8.60 -18.33 9.41
CA LEU A 393 -7.74 -17.29 9.98
C LEU A 393 -8.03 -15.99 9.25
N VAL A 394 -8.48 -14.97 9.97
CA VAL A 394 -8.76 -13.63 9.46
C VAL A 394 -7.65 -12.71 9.93
N ILE A 395 -6.99 -12.03 8.99
CA ILE A 395 -5.99 -10.99 9.26
C ILE A 395 -6.63 -9.67 8.85
N ARG A 396 -7.02 -8.85 9.83
CA ARG A 396 -7.65 -7.56 9.63
C ARG A 396 -6.58 -6.47 9.57
N ILE A 397 -6.43 -5.86 8.38
CA ILE A 397 -5.44 -4.80 8.12
C ILE A 397 -5.99 -3.43 8.50
N GLN A 398 -7.28 -3.20 8.26
CA GLN A 398 -8.00 -1.97 8.66
C GLN A 398 -9.52 -2.17 8.52
N PRO A 399 -10.36 -1.46 9.31
CA PRO A 399 -10.03 -0.88 10.62
C PRO A 399 -9.95 -1.98 11.68
N ASN A 400 -9.70 -1.61 12.93
CA ASN A 400 -9.60 -2.55 14.05
C ASN A 400 -8.60 -3.68 13.76
N GLU A 401 -7.36 -3.26 13.61
CA GLU A 401 -6.22 -4.11 13.26
C GLU A 401 -6.08 -5.31 14.20
N GLY A 402 -5.98 -6.52 13.63
CA GLY A 402 -5.92 -7.72 14.45
C GLY A 402 -6.00 -9.04 13.68
N ILE A 403 -5.98 -10.13 14.44
CA ILE A 403 -6.02 -11.50 13.93
C ILE A 403 -7.13 -12.26 14.65
N SER A 404 -7.94 -13.02 13.91
CA SER A 404 -8.97 -13.89 14.46
C SER A 404 -8.81 -15.31 13.93
N LEU A 405 -8.64 -16.27 14.84
CA LEU A 405 -8.68 -17.70 14.50
C LEU A 405 -10.06 -18.26 14.84
N LYS A 406 -10.81 -18.70 13.81
CA LYS A 406 -12.13 -19.31 13.95
C LYS A 406 -12.03 -20.82 13.86
N PHE A 407 -12.58 -21.53 14.86
CA PHE A 407 -12.51 -22.99 14.95
C PHE A 407 -13.73 -23.56 15.68
N ALA A 408 -13.85 -24.90 15.69
CA ALA A 408 -14.94 -25.58 16.36
C ALA A 408 -14.62 -25.83 17.83
N ALA A 409 -15.53 -25.50 18.73
CA ALA A 409 -15.47 -25.87 20.14
C ALA A 409 -16.74 -26.61 20.56
N LYS A 410 -16.60 -27.53 21.53
CA LYS A 410 -17.73 -28.29 22.09
C LYS A 410 -18.70 -27.37 22.81
N VAL A 411 -19.99 -27.55 22.56
CA VAL A 411 -21.07 -26.88 23.29
C VAL A 411 -21.19 -27.50 24.71
N PRO A 412 -21.06 -26.72 25.79
CA PRO A 412 -21.27 -27.25 27.14
C PRO A 412 -22.68 -27.84 27.32
N GLY A 413 -22.78 -29.02 27.89
CA GLY A 413 -24.06 -29.70 28.17
C GLY A 413 -24.73 -30.45 27.01
N SER A 414 -24.25 -30.31 25.76
CA SER A 414 -24.90 -30.89 24.56
C SER A 414 -24.21 -32.15 24.00
N GLY A 415 -23.69 -33.05 24.83
CA GLY A 415 -22.97 -34.23 24.33
C GLY A 415 -21.69 -33.81 23.56
N PHE A 416 -21.58 -34.18 22.27
CA PHE A 416 -20.44 -33.88 21.38
C PHE A 416 -20.80 -32.91 20.25
N GLU A 417 -21.83 -32.10 20.45
CA GLU A 417 -22.16 -31.01 19.52
C GLU A 417 -21.08 -29.92 19.56
N VAL A 418 -20.72 -29.38 18.39
CA VAL A 418 -19.72 -28.33 18.23
C VAL A 418 -20.35 -27.10 17.61
N LYS A 419 -19.80 -25.93 17.97
CA LYS A 419 -20.13 -24.64 17.34
C LYS A 419 -18.87 -23.88 16.99
N LYS A 420 -18.98 -22.92 16.06
CA LYS A 420 -17.91 -22.00 15.70
C LYS A 420 -17.65 -21.02 16.84
N VAL A 421 -16.39 -20.87 17.20
CA VAL A 421 -15.87 -19.89 18.17
C VAL A 421 -14.68 -19.17 17.57
N SER A 422 -14.29 -18.00 18.14
CA SER A 422 -13.10 -17.26 17.73
C SER A 422 -12.12 -17.09 18.89
N MET A 423 -10.84 -16.98 18.55
CA MET A 423 -9.77 -16.44 19.38
C MET A 423 -9.28 -15.19 18.68
N ASP A 424 -9.48 -14.04 19.34
CA ASP A 424 -9.24 -12.74 18.75
C ASP A 424 -8.06 -12.04 19.42
N PHE A 425 -7.16 -11.52 18.61
CA PHE A 425 -6.09 -10.61 18.98
C PHE A 425 -6.33 -9.27 18.30
N THR A 426 -6.31 -8.18 19.04
CA THR A 426 -6.36 -6.82 18.49
C THR A 426 -5.17 -6.02 19.01
N TYR A 427 -4.53 -5.26 18.13
CA TYR A 427 -3.37 -4.44 18.47
C TYR A 427 -3.69 -3.40 19.54
N ASP A 428 -4.83 -2.74 19.42
CA ASP A 428 -5.27 -1.70 20.35
C ASP A 428 -5.36 -2.22 21.81
N GLN A 429 -5.91 -3.42 21.99
CA GLN A 429 -6.08 -4.01 23.32
C GLN A 429 -4.78 -4.59 23.92
N GLN A 430 -3.91 -5.16 23.10
CA GLN A 430 -2.77 -5.94 23.60
C GLN A 430 -1.46 -5.14 23.62
N MET A 431 -1.31 -4.15 22.73
CA MET A 431 -0.11 -3.33 22.62
C MET A 431 -0.26 -1.95 23.28
N GLY A 432 -1.32 -1.75 24.11
CA GLY A 432 -1.48 -0.58 24.98
C GLY A 432 -1.71 0.74 24.24
N GLY A 433 -2.42 0.71 23.13
CA GLY A 433 -2.73 1.93 22.38
C GLY A 433 -1.46 2.60 21.80
N LEU A 434 -0.39 1.85 21.61
CA LEU A 434 0.69 2.28 20.73
C LEU A 434 0.04 2.47 19.36
N ALA A 435 -0.35 3.71 19.10
CA ALA A 435 -0.94 4.09 17.84
C ALA A 435 -0.04 3.54 16.74
N SER A 436 -0.61 2.67 15.90
CA SER A 436 0.06 2.22 14.68
C SER A 436 0.55 3.48 13.99
N GLY A 437 1.88 3.67 13.94
CA GLY A 437 2.48 4.85 13.34
C GLY A 437 1.91 5.03 11.93
N ASP A 438 1.73 6.26 11.46
CA ASP A 438 1.30 6.48 10.07
C ASP A 438 2.28 5.75 9.14
N ALA A 439 1.76 5.01 8.17
CA ALA A 439 2.56 4.26 7.19
C ALA A 439 3.65 5.10 6.51
N TYR A 440 3.40 6.40 6.34
CA TYR A 440 4.39 7.33 5.79
C TYR A 440 5.55 7.60 6.75
N SER A 441 5.30 7.71 8.06
CA SER A 441 6.37 7.84 9.06
C SER A 441 7.32 6.66 8.99
N ARG A 442 6.77 5.44 8.93
CA ARG A 442 7.57 4.22 8.80
C ARG A 442 8.42 4.20 7.53
N LEU A 443 7.81 4.47 6.37
CA LEU A 443 8.51 4.45 5.10
C LEU A 443 9.56 5.57 4.98
N LEU A 444 9.31 6.74 5.55
CA LEU A 444 10.30 7.82 5.60
C LEU A 444 11.49 7.43 6.49
N GLU A 445 11.24 6.83 7.66
CA GLU A 445 12.27 6.31 8.56
C GLU A 445 13.13 5.26 7.85
N ASP A 446 12.51 4.25 7.20
CA ASP A 446 13.22 3.20 6.46
C ASP A 446 14.06 3.78 5.31
N CYS A 447 13.53 4.76 4.59
CA CYS A 447 14.28 5.43 3.54
C CYS A 447 15.50 6.21 4.10
N MET A 448 15.38 6.87 5.26
CA MET A 448 16.48 7.55 5.92
C MET A 448 17.53 6.57 6.44
N LEU A 449 17.10 5.42 6.93
CA LEU A 449 17.97 4.31 7.36
C LEU A 449 18.66 3.60 6.18
N GLY A 450 18.11 3.68 4.97
CA GLY A 450 18.60 2.93 3.81
C GLY A 450 18.07 1.51 3.73
N ASP A 451 16.95 1.23 4.37
CA ASP A 451 16.29 -0.07 4.28
C ASP A 451 15.22 -0.08 3.18
N PRO A 452 15.45 -0.73 2.03
CA PRO A 452 14.49 -0.81 0.95
C PRO A 452 13.52 -2.01 1.07
N THR A 453 13.45 -2.68 2.22
CA THR A 453 12.63 -3.91 2.42
C THR A 453 11.15 -3.66 2.08
N LEU A 454 10.59 -2.54 2.51
CA LEU A 454 9.19 -2.19 2.30
C LEU A 454 8.92 -1.38 1.03
N PHE A 455 9.89 -1.34 0.11
CA PHE A 455 9.76 -0.62 -1.17
C PHE A 455 9.74 -1.58 -2.35
N THR A 456 8.90 -1.24 -3.32
CA THR A 456 8.69 -2.09 -4.49
C THR A 456 9.88 -2.02 -5.45
N ARG A 457 10.46 -3.16 -5.80
CA ARG A 457 11.58 -3.25 -6.76
C ARG A 457 11.07 -3.20 -8.20
N SER A 458 11.89 -2.71 -9.11
CA SER A 458 11.53 -2.50 -10.52
C SER A 458 11.01 -3.76 -11.22
N ASP A 459 11.62 -4.91 -10.97
CA ASP A 459 11.19 -6.19 -11.55
C ASP A 459 9.83 -6.67 -10.99
N ALA A 460 9.54 -6.40 -9.71
CA ALA A 460 8.24 -6.69 -9.12
C ALA A 460 7.13 -5.87 -9.81
N VAL A 461 7.37 -4.58 -10.07
CA VAL A 461 6.45 -3.71 -10.84
C VAL A 461 6.18 -4.30 -12.22
N GLU A 462 7.23 -4.66 -12.97
CA GLU A 462 7.08 -5.21 -14.32
C GLU A 462 6.38 -6.56 -14.33
N MET A 463 6.67 -7.46 -13.36
CA MET A 463 6.01 -8.77 -13.27
C MET A 463 4.52 -8.64 -12.91
N SER A 464 4.20 -7.72 -12.00
CA SER A 464 2.81 -7.41 -11.67
C SER A 464 2.06 -6.92 -12.92
N TRP A 465 2.58 -5.92 -13.63
CA TRP A 465 1.96 -5.44 -14.87
C TRP A 465 1.83 -6.51 -15.95
N ARG A 466 2.82 -7.38 -16.11
CA ARG A 466 2.76 -8.49 -17.08
C ARG A 466 1.54 -9.39 -16.87
N PHE A 467 1.10 -9.54 -15.62
CA PHE A 467 -0.09 -10.34 -15.30
C PHE A 467 -1.40 -9.56 -15.49
N PHE A 468 -1.44 -8.28 -15.11
CA PHE A 468 -2.69 -7.51 -15.14
C PHE A 468 -2.97 -6.83 -16.49
N ASP A 469 -1.96 -6.52 -17.28
CA ASP A 469 -2.09 -5.82 -18.57
C ASP A 469 -3.02 -6.54 -19.56
N PRO A 470 -2.95 -7.87 -19.75
CA PRO A 470 -3.88 -8.59 -20.61
C PRO A 470 -5.35 -8.43 -20.23
N ILE A 471 -5.65 -8.20 -18.93
CA ILE A 471 -7.00 -7.95 -18.46
C ILE A 471 -7.46 -6.57 -18.93
N LEU A 472 -6.60 -5.56 -18.78
CA LEU A 472 -6.88 -4.20 -19.22
C LEU A 472 -7.04 -4.10 -20.74
N ASP A 473 -6.24 -4.86 -21.50
CA ASP A 473 -6.35 -4.90 -22.95
C ASP A 473 -7.68 -5.50 -23.39
N LEU A 474 -8.09 -6.60 -22.76
CA LEU A 474 -9.38 -7.22 -23.04
C LEU A 474 -10.56 -6.29 -22.66
N TRP A 475 -10.40 -5.46 -21.63
CA TRP A 475 -11.45 -4.51 -21.22
C TRP A 475 -11.65 -3.33 -22.18
N LYS A 476 -10.72 -3.09 -23.10
CA LYS A 476 -10.87 -2.11 -24.19
C LYS A 476 -11.85 -2.60 -25.26
N GLU A 477 -12.11 -3.91 -25.33
CA GLU A 477 -13.11 -4.47 -26.24
C GLU A 477 -14.52 -4.06 -25.78
N GLU A 478 -15.35 -3.62 -26.70
CA GLU A 478 -16.69 -3.08 -26.41
C GLU A 478 -17.62 -4.14 -25.78
N ASP A 479 -17.45 -5.41 -26.11
CA ASP A 479 -18.30 -6.52 -25.65
C ASP A 479 -17.92 -7.02 -24.25
N PHE A 480 -16.80 -6.56 -23.63
CA PHE A 480 -16.48 -6.98 -22.28
C PHE A 480 -17.43 -6.31 -21.27
N PRO A 481 -18.20 -7.11 -20.48
CA PRO A 481 -19.26 -6.56 -19.65
C PRO A 481 -18.73 -5.67 -18.53
N LEU A 482 -19.46 -4.59 -18.26
CA LEU A 482 -19.35 -3.76 -17.09
C LEU A 482 -20.68 -3.80 -16.35
N TYR A 483 -20.68 -4.36 -15.14
CA TYR A 483 -21.91 -4.58 -14.39
C TYR A 483 -22.20 -3.43 -13.42
N GLY A 484 -23.47 -2.98 -13.37
CA GLY A 484 -23.91 -2.03 -12.35
C GLY A 484 -24.07 -2.72 -10.99
N TYR A 485 -23.78 -2.00 -9.91
CA TYR A 485 -24.13 -2.41 -8.55
C TYR A 485 -24.63 -1.21 -7.74
N PRO A 486 -25.73 -1.33 -6.99
CA PRO A 486 -26.23 -0.25 -6.13
C PRO A 486 -25.18 0.11 -5.07
N ALA A 487 -24.99 1.41 -4.81
CA ALA A 487 -24.14 1.88 -3.72
C ALA A 487 -24.61 1.27 -2.38
N GLY A 488 -23.67 0.91 -1.49
CA GLY A 488 -23.94 0.23 -0.24
C GLY A 488 -24.14 -1.29 -0.34
N THR A 489 -23.91 -1.89 -1.51
CA THR A 489 -23.93 -3.36 -1.70
C THR A 489 -22.52 -3.94 -1.85
N TRP A 490 -22.40 -5.28 -1.80
CA TRP A 490 -21.11 -5.99 -1.93
C TRP A 490 -20.63 -6.16 -3.38
N GLY A 491 -21.05 -5.28 -4.27
CA GLY A 491 -20.70 -5.33 -5.70
C GLY A 491 -21.74 -6.02 -6.56
N PRO A 492 -21.44 -6.23 -7.85
CA PRO A 492 -22.37 -6.87 -8.77
C PRO A 492 -22.55 -8.36 -8.45
N LYS A 493 -23.77 -8.88 -8.58
CA LYS A 493 -24.10 -10.30 -8.32
C LYS A 493 -23.25 -11.28 -9.12
N GLN A 494 -22.73 -10.84 -10.27
CA GLN A 494 -21.85 -11.65 -11.10
C GLN A 494 -20.53 -11.98 -10.41
N SER A 495 -20.11 -11.21 -9.42
CA SER A 495 -18.92 -11.51 -8.62
C SER A 495 -19.05 -12.79 -7.80
N ASP A 496 -20.28 -13.22 -7.49
CA ASP A 496 -20.52 -14.47 -6.77
C ASP A 496 -20.27 -15.70 -7.67
N LEU A 497 -20.33 -15.53 -9.00
CA LEU A 497 -20.12 -16.62 -9.95
C LEU A 497 -18.64 -17.02 -10.12
N ILE A 498 -17.70 -16.20 -9.68
CA ILE A 498 -16.27 -16.55 -9.74
C ILE A 498 -15.84 -17.45 -8.58
N ILE A 499 -16.60 -17.46 -7.49
CA ILE A 499 -16.41 -18.38 -6.37
C ILE A 499 -17.00 -19.76 -6.73
N GLU A 500 -16.36 -20.81 -6.30
CA GLU A 500 -16.85 -22.17 -6.53
C GLU A 500 -18.20 -22.39 -5.82
N ARG A 501 -19.12 -23.15 -6.47
CA ARG A 501 -20.54 -23.24 -6.10
C ARG A 501 -20.82 -23.61 -4.64
N GLU A 502 -19.88 -24.26 -3.97
CA GLU A 502 -20.01 -24.67 -2.57
C GLU A 502 -19.66 -23.58 -1.57
N HIS A 503 -19.18 -22.42 -2.05
CA HIS A 503 -18.67 -21.33 -1.24
C HIS A 503 -19.36 -20.00 -1.56
N SER A 504 -19.21 -19.05 -0.66
CA SER A 504 -19.59 -17.65 -0.84
C SER A 504 -18.47 -16.74 -0.36
N TRP A 505 -18.50 -15.48 -0.79
CA TRP A 505 -17.60 -14.46 -0.25
C TRP A 505 -17.77 -14.32 1.26
N THR A 506 -16.66 -14.23 1.97
CA THR A 506 -16.66 -13.75 3.35
C THR A 506 -16.94 -12.25 3.32
N ASN A 507 -18.12 -11.87 3.84
CA ASN A 507 -18.49 -10.47 3.92
C ASN A 507 -18.19 -9.95 5.33
N PRO A 508 -17.24 -9.02 5.48
CA PRO A 508 -16.98 -8.36 6.75
C PRO A 508 -18.22 -7.65 7.29
N CYS A 509 -18.30 -7.48 8.59
CA CYS A 509 -19.42 -6.80 9.23
C CYS A 509 -19.69 -5.39 8.66
N ARG A 510 -20.96 -4.99 8.59
CA ARG A 510 -21.41 -3.72 8.00
C ARG A 510 -21.02 -2.46 8.80
N ASN A 511 -20.76 -2.58 10.11
CA ASN A 511 -20.56 -1.45 11.02
C ASN A 511 -19.21 -1.47 11.72
N LEU A 512 -18.12 -1.53 10.96
CA LEU A 512 -16.77 -1.47 11.53
C LEU A 512 -16.34 -0.07 12.02
N THR A 513 -17.14 0.97 11.75
CA THR A 513 -16.82 2.36 12.10
C THR A 513 -17.53 2.87 13.36
N HIS A 514 -18.39 2.09 14.01
CA HIS A 514 -19.05 2.45 15.25
C HIS A 514 -18.50 1.61 16.40
N SER A 515 -17.91 2.28 17.37
CA SER A 515 -17.27 1.70 18.57
C SER A 515 -18.20 0.93 19.52
N GLU A 516 -19.50 0.90 19.27
CA GLU A 516 -20.49 0.24 20.12
C GLU A 516 -20.96 -1.13 19.62
N LEU A 517 -20.58 -1.55 18.42
CA LEU A 517 -20.87 -2.87 17.89
C LEU A 517 -19.54 -3.53 17.54
N TYR A 518 -19.01 -4.31 18.46
CA TYR A 518 -17.94 -5.24 18.16
C TYR A 518 -18.39 -6.15 17.04
N CYS A 519 -17.90 -5.87 15.84
CA CYS A 519 -17.91 -6.89 14.82
C CYS A 519 -17.01 -8.00 15.31
N GLU A 520 -17.54 -9.16 15.59
CA GLU A 520 -16.75 -10.35 15.77
C GLU A 520 -15.80 -10.46 14.57
N LEU A 521 -14.50 -10.43 14.87
CA LEU A 521 -13.47 -10.66 13.86
C LEU A 521 -13.67 -12.00 13.19
#